data_a03ab64f7d7b0aad67ab96060e8b2273
#
_entry.id   a03ab64f7d7b0aad67ab96060e8b2273
#
_cell.length_a   1.000
_cell.length_b   1.000
_cell.length_c   1.000
_cell.angle_alpha   90.00
_cell.angle_beta   90.00
_cell.angle_gamma   90.00
#
_symmetry.space_group_name_H-M   'P 1'
#
loop_
_entity.id
_entity.type
_entity.pdbx_description
1 polymer ?
#
loop_
_entity_poly.entity_id
_entity_poly.type
_entity_poly.pdbx_seq_one_letter_code
_entity_poly.pdbx_strand_id
1 'polypeptide(L)'
;MQDKLKKKYEGKVFQTNSSGSLVIDKYVDNKNVHVRFINTGYRTVVSMGNIKTGVVKDRLKPSVFGVGIIGDVSGKIAGSDEFKEYKLWSKMLQRCYDVKLQEKYATYVGCSVSENFKHYQHFKKWCREQIGFNKNGFELDKDLLIKGNKEYSEDTCVFLPHQINSTLTKSDKVRGRYPIGVTYDKKSSQFRAQITICGDHLTIGFYTTPEEAFQAYKATKEAYIKEVANKWKDQIDPRAYEALMSYQVEITD
;
A
#
# COMPACT_ATOMS: atom_id res chain seq x y z
N MET A 1 21.80 13.73 -46.50
CA MET A 1 21.49 12.38 -45.91
C MET A 1 20.44 12.47 -44.81
N GLN A 2 20.55 13.39 -43.87
CA GLN A 2 19.58 13.57 -42.76
C GLN A 2 18.15 13.87 -43.23
N ASP A 3 17.96 14.76 -44.24
CA ASP A 3 16.63 15.11 -44.75
C ASP A 3 15.91 13.94 -45.44
N LYS A 4 16.66 13.02 -46.07
CA LYS A 4 16.07 11.78 -46.60
C LYS A 4 15.57 10.86 -45.49
N LEU A 5 16.27 10.79 -44.36
CA LEU A 5 15.87 9.95 -43.20
C LEU A 5 14.68 10.56 -42.46
N LYS A 6 14.61 11.88 -42.29
CA LYS A 6 13.44 12.58 -41.77
C LYS A 6 12.20 12.25 -42.59
N LYS A 7 12.22 12.51 -43.90
CA LYS A 7 11.12 12.17 -44.82
C LYS A 7 10.76 10.69 -44.83
N LYS A 8 11.74 9.80 -44.52
CA LYS A 8 11.52 8.36 -44.44
C LYS A 8 10.79 7.91 -43.21
N TYR A 9 11.02 8.56 -42.04
CA TYR A 9 10.58 8.05 -40.74
C TYR A 9 9.52 8.91 -40.05
N GLU A 10 9.53 10.24 -40.19
CA GLU A 10 8.53 11.11 -39.56
C GLU A 10 7.12 10.80 -40.06
N GLY A 11 6.18 10.76 -39.13
CA GLY A 11 4.78 10.35 -39.35
C GLY A 11 4.55 8.83 -39.45
N LYS A 12 5.60 8.00 -39.48
CA LYS A 12 5.42 6.53 -39.54
C LYS A 12 5.05 5.95 -38.20
N VAL A 13 4.14 4.98 -38.25
CA VAL A 13 3.66 4.22 -37.11
C VAL A 13 4.43 2.90 -36.97
N PHE A 14 4.83 2.57 -35.77
CA PHE A 14 5.50 1.33 -35.41
C PHE A 14 4.72 0.63 -34.29
N GLN A 15 4.69 -0.69 -34.33
CA GLN A 15 4.14 -1.52 -33.25
C GLN A 15 5.21 -1.78 -32.20
N THR A 16 4.82 -1.78 -30.92
CA THR A 16 5.67 -2.23 -29.82
C THR A 16 5.26 -3.61 -29.35
N ASN A 17 6.18 -4.31 -28.67
CA ASN A 17 5.92 -5.67 -28.19
C ASN A 17 4.81 -5.76 -27.12
N SER A 18 4.58 -4.66 -26.35
CA SER A 18 3.65 -4.71 -25.22
C SER A 18 2.86 -3.43 -24.96
N SER A 19 3.20 -2.34 -25.66
CA SER A 19 2.66 -1.02 -25.31
C SER A 19 1.75 -0.41 -26.39
N GLY A 20 1.46 -1.15 -27.46
CA GLY A 20 0.65 -0.67 -28.57
C GLY A 20 1.47 0.08 -29.61
N SER A 21 0.84 0.99 -30.35
CA SER A 21 1.43 1.69 -31.47
C SER A 21 2.01 3.03 -31.06
N LEU A 22 3.15 3.37 -31.64
CA LEU A 22 3.75 4.69 -31.53
C LEU A 22 3.96 5.32 -32.93
N VAL A 23 3.96 6.63 -32.99
CA VAL A 23 4.29 7.42 -34.19
C VAL A 23 5.58 8.19 -33.95
N ILE A 24 6.42 8.31 -34.98
CA ILE A 24 7.59 9.17 -34.94
C ILE A 24 7.15 10.61 -35.22
N ASP A 25 7.21 11.47 -34.21
CA ASP A 25 6.89 12.90 -34.33
C ASP A 25 8.07 13.68 -34.94
N LYS A 26 9.33 13.32 -34.57
CA LYS A 26 10.54 13.98 -35.11
C LYS A 26 11.72 13.02 -35.12
N TYR A 27 12.44 12.97 -36.24
CA TYR A 27 13.70 12.24 -36.38
C TYR A 27 14.88 13.21 -36.34
N VAL A 28 15.72 13.17 -35.31
CA VAL A 28 16.96 13.97 -35.23
C VAL A 28 18.12 13.15 -35.75
N ASP A 29 18.37 11.98 -35.18
CA ASP A 29 19.37 11.00 -35.59
C ASP A 29 18.96 9.60 -35.08
N ASN A 30 19.82 8.58 -35.32
CA ASN A 30 19.51 7.19 -34.89
C ASN A 30 19.42 6.98 -33.39
N LYS A 31 19.96 7.88 -32.56
CA LYS A 31 19.88 7.79 -31.08
C LYS A 31 18.78 8.67 -30.50
N ASN A 32 18.38 9.71 -31.23
CA ASN A 32 17.47 10.76 -30.79
C ASN A 32 16.22 10.83 -31.69
N VAL A 33 15.28 9.94 -31.51
CA VAL A 33 14.00 9.87 -32.21
C VAL A 33 12.88 10.21 -31.24
N HIS A 34 12.15 11.30 -31.50
CA HIS A 34 10.98 11.70 -30.71
C HIS A 34 9.78 10.89 -31.16
N VAL A 35 9.17 10.17 -30.25
CA VAL A 35 8.00 9.33 -30.51
C VAL A 35 6.86 9.68 -29.58
N ARG A 36 5.66 9.40 -30.06
CA ARG A 36 4.43 9.54 -29.27
C ARG A 36 3.58 8.28 -29.41
N PHE A 37 3.14 7.73 -28.29
CA PHE A 37 2.19 6.63 -28.27
C PHE A 37 0.78 7.11 -28.68
N ILE A 38 0.12 6.37 -29.55
CA ILE A 38 -1.15 6.81 -30.16
C ILE A 38 -2.27 6.81 -29.11
N ASN A 39 -2.34 5.78 -28.27
CA ASN A 39 -3.45 5.60 -27.32
C ASN A 39 -3.38 6.53 -26.11
N THR A 40 -2.18 6.79 -25.58
CA THR A 40 -1.98 7.54 -24.33
C THR A 40 -1.46 8.95 -24.53
N GLY A 41 -0.93 9.22 -25.72
CA GLY A 41 -0.22 10.47 -26.00
C GLY A 41 1.18 10.56 -25.36
N TYR A 42 1.66 9.50 -24.67
CA TYR A 42 2.97 9.52 -24.03
C TYR A 42 4.08 9.82 -25.04
N ARG A 43 4.93 10.77 -24.69
CA ARG A 43 6.06 11.22 -25.54
C ARG A 43 7.38 10.87 -24.88
N THR A 44 8.32 10.39 -25.68
CA THR A 44 9.68 10.08 -25.21
C THR A 44 10.68 10.18 -26.36
N VAL A 45 11.97 10.21 -26.01
CA VAL A 45 13.07 10.18 -26.99
C VAL A 45 13.79 8.85 -26.86
N VAL A 46 13.92 8.13 -27.97
CA VAL A 46 14.49 6.77 -28.00
C VAL A 46 15.36 6.57 -29.24
N SER A 47 16.12 5.47 -29.26
CA SER A 47 16.89 5.12 -30.46
C SER A 47 16.01 4.45 -31.51
N MET A 48 16.36 4.61 -32.78
CA MET A 48 15.71 3.92 -33.88
C MET A 48 15.81 2.39 -33.78
N GLY A 49 16.89 1.88 -33.17
CA GLY A 49 17.04 0.46 -32.85
C GLY A 49 15.91 -0.05 -31.92
N ASN A 50 15.65 0.67 -30.84
CA ASN A 50 14.56 0.30 -29.88
C ASN A 50 13.19 0.37 -30.55
N ILE A 51 12.96 1.31 -31.45
CA ILE A 51 11.69 1.39 -32.20
C ILE A 51 11.53 0.16 -33.11
N LYS A 52 12.57 -0.20 -33.86
CA LYS A 52 12.53 -1.36 -34.77
C LYS A 52 12.38 -2.69 -34.06
N THR A 53 12.96 -2.83 -32.88
CA THR A 53 12.83 -4.05 -32.05
C THR A 53 11.54 -4.06 -31.21
N GLY A 54 10.77 -2.97 -31.20
CA GLY A 54 9.49 -2.87 -30.48
C GLY A 54 9.61 -2.83 -28.95
N VAL A 55 10.81 -2.58 -28.39
CA VAL A 55 11.04 -2.60 -26.93
C VAL A 55 10.68 -1.29 -26.23
N VAL A 56 10.24 -0.28 -26.97
CA VAL A 56 9.81 1.00 -26.41
C VAL A 56 8.55 0.81 -25.57
N LYS A 57 8.57 1.29 -24.33
CA LYS A 57 7.46 1.16 -23.39
C LYS A 57 6.70 2.47 -23.25
N ASP A 58 5.38 2.36 -23.26
CA ASP A 58 4.47 3.42 -22.86
C ASP A 58 4.36 3.47 -21.34
N ARG A 59 4.85 4.54 -20.74
CA ARG A 59 4.84 4.69 -19.28
C ARG A 59 3.51 5.21 -18.71
N LEU A 60 2.60 5.68 -19.58
CA LEU A 60 1.24 6.05 -19.21
C LEU A 60 0.26 4.87 -19.34
N LYS A 61 0.69 3.75 -19.93
CA LYS A 61 -0.12 2.54 -19.99
C LYS A 61 -0.10 1.82 -18.62
N PRO A 62 -1.25 1.41 -18.06
CA PRO A 62 -1.31 0.56 -16.89
C PRO A 62 -0.48 -0.72 -17.09
N SER A 63 0.46 -1.00 -16.20
CA SER A 63 1.41 -2.10 -16.36
C SER A 63 1.69 -2.87 -15.07
N VAL A 64 1.70 -2.21 -13.92
CA VAL A 64 1.98 -2.85 -12.63
C VAL A 64 0.69 -3.44 -12.08
N PHE A 65 0.63 -4.76 -11.96
CA PHE A 65 -0.58 -5.53 -11.61
C PHE A 65 -1.82 -5.17 -12.45
N GLY A 66 -1.62 -4.79 -13.73
CA GLY A 66 -2.68 -4.44 -14.67
C GLY A 66 -3.31 -3.05 -14.51
N VAL A 67 -3.05 -2.36 -13.41
CA VAL A 67 -3.70 -1.07 -13.07
C VAL A 67 -2.70 0.07 -12.83
N GLY A 68 -1.51 -0.22 -12.35
CA GLY A 68 -0.54 0.80 -11.94
C GLY A 68 0.15 1.47 -13.13
N ILE A 69 0.20 2.79 -13.11
CA ILE A 69 0.81 3.66 -14.12
C ILE A 69 2.10 4.24 -13.55
N ILE A 70 3.25 3.95 -14.18
CA ILE A 70 4.56 4.41 -13.69
C ILE A 70 4.75 5.90 -13.92
N GLY A 71 4.26 6.40 -15.06
CA GLY A 71 4.47 7.78 -15.48
C GLY A 71 5.90 8.05 -15.97
N ASP A 72 6.25 9.31 -16.13
CA ASP A 72 7.58 9.70 -16.57
C ASP A 72 8.55 9.65 -15.38
N VAL A 73 9.57 8.80 -15.50
CA VAL A 73 10.66 8.66 -14.52
C VAL A 73 11.98 8.80 -15.25
N SER A 74 12.87 9.64 -14.73
CA SER A 74 14.24 9.76 -15.25
C SER A 74 15.06 8.54 -14.82
N GLY A 75 15.47 7.72 -15.78
CA GLY A 75 16.36 6.59 -15.52
C GLY A 75 15.70 5.30 -15.03
N LYS A 76 16.49 4.45 -14.36
CA LYS A 76 16.05 3.19 -13.78
C LYS A 76 15.59 3.40 -12.33
N ILE A 77 14.39 2.94 -11.98
CA ILE A 77 13.86 3.01 -10.61
C ILE A 77 14.64 2.05 -9.69
N ALA A 78 14.97 0.85 -10.18
CA ALA A 78 15.73 -0.14 -9.40
C ALA A 78 17.13 0.38 -9.04
N GLY A 79 17.44 0.43 -7.75
CA GLY A 79 18.70 0.92 -7.21
C GLY A 79 18.82 2.45 -7.11
N SER A 80 17.75 3.19 -7.41
CA SER A 80 17.68 4.65 -7.20
C SER A 80 17.13 4.98 -5.81
N ASP A 81 17.24 6.25 -5.40
CA ASP A 81 16.63 6.76 -4.16
C ASP A 81 15.09 6.63 -4.17
N GLU A 82 14.49 6.52 -5.35
CA GLU A 82 13.04 6.33 -5.53
C GLU A 82 12.59 4.86 -5.36
N PHE A 83 13.51 3.93 -5.09
CA PHE A 83 13.19 2.51 -5.04
C PHE A 83 12.32 2.15 -3.83
N LYS A 84 12.44 2.89 -2.73
CA LYS A 84 11.64 2.68 -1.52
C LYS A 84 10.16 2.96 -1.79
N GLU A 85 9.84 4.11 -2.38
CA GLU A 85 8.47 4.49 -2.74
C GLU A 85 7.88 3.53 -3.77
N TYR A 86 8.67 3.16 -4.78
CA TYR A 86 8.22 2.22 -5.80
C TYR A 86 7.90 0.84 -5.22
N LYS A 87 8.76 0.32 -4.34
CA LYS A 87 8.50 -0.96 -3.67
C LYS A 87 7.22 -0.91 -2.83
N LEU A 88 7.02 0.18 -2.10
CA LEU A 88 5.81 0.37 -1.29
C LEU A 88 4.56 0.42 -2.16
N TRP A 89 4.58 1.24 -3.22
CA TRP A 89 3.51 1.36 -4.20
C TRP A 89 3.20 0.03 -4.90
N SER A 90 4.21 -0.64 -5.39
CA SER A 90 4.04 -1.94 -6.06
C SER A 90 3.46 -3.00 -5.11
N LYS A 91 3.89 -3.04 -3.83
CA LYS A 91 3.33 -3.94 -2.82
C LYS A 91 1.87 -3.60 -2.48
N MET A 92 1.50 -2.32 -2.43
CA MET A 92 0.12 -1.89 -2.24
C MET A 92 -0.77 -2.39 -3.38
N LEU A 93 -0.36 -2.18 -4.64
CA LEU A 93 -1.07 -2.71 -5.80
C LEU A 93 -1.14 -4.24 -5.81
N GLN A 94 -0.06 -4.91 -5.41
CA GLN A 94 -0.02 -6.37 -5.29
C GLN A 94 -1.08 -6.88 -4.33
N ARG A 95 -1.23 -6.27 -3.16
CA ARG A 95 -2.28 -6.63 -2.18
C ARG A 95 -3.68 -6.54 -2.78
N CYS A 96 -3.94 -5.52 -3.60
CA CYS A 96 -5.26 -5.25 -4.15
C CYS A 96 -5.59 -6.06 -5.43
N TYR A 97 -4.58 -6.44 -6.23
CA TYR A 97 -4.83 -6.93 -7.59
C TYR A 97 -4.09 -8.23 -7.94
N ASP A 98 -3.30 -8.82 -7.03
CA ASP A 98 -2.68 -10.13 -7.22
C ASP A 98 -3.56 -11.23 -6.62
N VAL A 99 -4.28 -11.97 -7.49
CA VAL A 99 -5.19 -13.04 -7.08
C VAL A 99 -4.49 -14.11 -6.25
N LYS A 100 -3.26 -14.51 -6.62
CA LYS A 100 -2.49 -15.52 -5.87
C LYS A 100 -2.16 -15.06 -4.45
N LEU A 101 -1.86 -13.76 -4.29
CA LEU A 101 -1.63 -13.20 -2.96
C LEU A 101 -2.92 -13.18 -2.13
N GLN A 102 -4.06 -12.86 -2.75
CA GLN A 102 -5.36 -12.81 -2.08
C GLN A 102 -5.85 -14.20 -1.66
N GLU A 103 -5.59 -15.24 -2.46
CA GLU A 103 -5.85 -16.64 -2.07
C GLU A 103 -5.10 -17.02 -0.78
N LYS A 104 -3.85 -16.55 -0.64
CA LYS A 104 -3.05 -16.78 0.56
C LYS A 104 -3.46 -15.91 1.76
N TYR A 105 -3.87 -14.67 1.48
CA TYR A 105 -4.19 -13.64 2.49
C TYR A 105 -5.57 -13.03 2.21
N ALA A 106 -6.61 -13.72 2.66
CA ALA A 106 -8.01 -13.32 2.44
C ALA A 106 -8.35 -11.90 2.94
N THR A 107 -7.57 -11.34 3.86
CA THR A 107 -7.72 -9.95 4.34
C THR A 107 -7.60 -8.90 3.23
N TYR A 108 -6.92 -9.23 2.13
CA TYR A 108 -6.78 -8.32 0.98
C TYR A 108 -7.89 -8.47 -0.07
N VAL A 109 -8.77 -9.45 0.07
CA VAL A 109 -9.92 -9.61 -0.82
C VAL A 109 -10.84 -8.38 -0.71
N GLY A 110 -11.20 -7.81 -1.87
CA GLY A 110 -12.01 -6.59 -1.96
C GLY A 110 -11.26 -5.29 -1.66
N CYS A 111 -9.93 -5.34 -1.43
CA CYS A 111 -9.15 -4.12 -1.34
C CYS A 111 -8.98 -3.46 -2.72
N SER A 112 -9.01 -2.13 -2.72
CA SER A 112 -8.84 -1.28 -3.89
C SER A 112 -7.82 -0.17 -3.64
N VAL A 113 -7.50 0.55 -4.69
CA VAL A 113 -6.60 1.71 -4.66
C VAL A 113 -7.30 2.86 -5.38
N SER A 114 -7.27 4.08 -4.82
CA SER A 114 -7.84 5.29 -5.44
C SER A 114 -7.23 5.53 -6.82
N GLU A 115 -7.94 6.26 -7.68
CA GLU A 115 -7.43 6.58 -9.02
C GLU A 115 -6.08 7.30 -8.96
N ASN A 116 -5.90 8.22 -8.01
CA ASN A 116 -4.67 8.95 -7.83
C ASN A 116 -3.50 8.02 -7.44
N PHE A 117 -3.75 7.07 -6.53
CA PHE A 117 -2.70 6.14 -6.08
C PHE A 117 -2.36 5.05 -7.11
N LYS A 118 -3.16 4.87 -8.17
CA LYS A 118 -2.76 4.08 -9.34
C LYS A 118 -1.59 4.72 -10.08
N HIS A 119 -1.39 6.04 -9.96
CA HIS A 119 -0.27 6.77 -10.55
C HIS A 119 0.93 6.84 -9.60
N TYR A 120 2.03 6.17 -9.96
CA TYR A 120 3.23 6.13 -9.13
C TYR A 120 3.79 7.52 -8.77
N GLN A 121 3.77 8.47 -9.73
CA GLN A 121 4.28 9.82 -9.48
C GLN A 121 3.47 10.57 -8.42
N HIS A 122 2.14 10.38 -8.42
CA HIS A 122 1.28 10.95 -7.41
C HIS A 122 1.52 10.31 -6.05
N PHE A 123 1.53 8.97 -5.98
CA PHE A 123 1.82 8.23 -4.75
C PHE A 123 3.20 8.58 -4.17
N LYS A 124 4.24 8.68 -5.01
CA LYS A 124 5.59 9.10 -4.60
C LYS A 124 5.59 10.48 -3.96
N LYS A 125 4.92 11.46 -4.58
CA LYS A 125 4.80 12.82 -4.03
C LYS A 125 4.09 12.79 -2.69
N TRP A 126 2.93 12.15 -2.63
CA TRP A 126 2.15 12.00 -1.41
C TRP A 126 2.98 11.36 -0.27
N CYS A 127 3.68 10.26 -0.52
CA CYS A 127 4.52 9.62 0.50
C CYS A 127 5.51 10.58 1.14
N ARG A 128 6.18 11.41 0.33
CA ARG A 128 7.23 12.34 0.80
C ARG A 128 6.69 13.48 1.67
N GLU A 129 5.40 13.76 1.56
CA GLU A 129 4.70 14.76 2.34
C GLU A 129 4.15 14.18 3.67
N GLN A 130 4.16 12.84 3.84
CA GLN A 130 3.57 12.20 5.02
C GLN A 130 4.53 12.11 6.20
N ILE A 131 4.00 12.35 7.41
CA ILE A 131 4.69 12.09 8.66
C ILE A 131 4.97 10.58 8.76
N GLY A 132 6.21 10.20 9.03
CA GLY A 132 6.61 8.81 9.25
C GLY A 132 7.12 8.08 8.01
N PHE A 133 6.93 8.57 6.78
CA PHE A 133 7.33 7.86 5.56
C PHE A 133 8.81 7.41 5.57
N ASN A 134 9.75 8.27 5.98
CA ASN A 134 11.18 7.95 5.98
C ASN A 134 11.71 7.44 7.33
N LYS A 135 10.84 7.24 8.32
CA LYS A 135 11.24 6.71 9.63
C LYS A 135 11.37 5.19 9.58
N ASN A 136 12.41 4.66 10.22
CA ASN A 136 12.58 3.21 10.37
C ASN A 136 11.47 2.63 11.25
N GLY A 137 10.95 1.46 10.85
CA GLY A 137 9.89 0.78 11.59
C GLY A 137 8.50 1.37 11.39
N PHE A 138 8.32 2.31 10.44
CA PHE A 138 7.00 2.80 10.06
C PHE A 138 6.49 2.05 8.83
N GLU A 139 5.20 1.74 8.83
CA GLU A 139 4.49 0.97 7.82
C GLU A 139 3.25 1.74 7.35
N LEU A 140 2.88 1.55 6.07
CA LEU A 140 1.65 2.12 5.50
C LEU A 140 0.45 1.34 6.04
N ASP A 141 -0.43 2.05 6.71
CA ASP A 141 -1.73 1.57 7.19
C ASP A 141 -2.88 2.27 6.45
N LYS A 142 -4.00 1.55 6.24
CA LYS A 142 -5.23 2.06 5.60
C LYS A 142 -6.49 1.85 6.45
N ASP A 143 -6.36 1.10 7.54
CA ASP A 143 -7.50 0.58 8.29
C ASP A 143 -7.78 1.39 9.57
N LEU A 144 -6.79 2.13 10.10
CA LEU A 144 -6.92 2.87 11.35
C LEU A 144 -7.89 4.04 11.25
N LEU A 145 -7.79 4.87 10.19
CA LEU A 145 -8.59 6.11 10.09
C LEU A 145 -10.07 5.80 9.87
N ILE A 146 -10.37 4.72 9.15
CA ILE A 146 -11.74 4.30 8.86
C ILE A 146 -11.84 2.79 9.12
N LYS A 147 -12.50 2.39 10.19
CA LYS A 147 -12.68 0.97 10.57
C LYS A 147 -13.38 0.19 9.44
N GLY A 148 -12.78 -0.93 9.02
CA GLY A 148 -13.32 -1.76 7.94
C GLY A 148 -13.03 -1.24 6.53
N ASN A 149 -12.22 -0.20 6.40
CA ASN A 149 -11.84 0.35 5.10
C ASN A 149 -11.12 -0.69 4.22
N LYS A 150 -11.41 -0.63 2.92
CA LYS A 150 -10.80 -1.51 1.90
C LYS A 150 -10.05 -0.74 0.81
N GLU A 151 -10.04 0.59 0.85
CA GLU A 151 -9.39 1.42 -0.15
C GLU A 151 -8.10 2.05 0.38
N TYR A 152 -7.03 1.97 -0.41
CA TYR A 152 -5.83 2.79 -0.22
C TYR A 152 -6.00 4.12 -0.93
N SER A 153 -6.04 5.22 -0.18
CA SER A 153 -6.18 6.59 -0.69
C SER A 153 -5.44 7.58 0.21
N GLU A 154 -5.37 8.83 -0.22
CA GLU A 154 -4.80 9.94 0.56
C GLU A 154 -5.53 10.14 1.88
N ASP A 155 -6.85 9.92 1.88
CA ASP A 155 -7.72 10.16 3.03
C ASP A 155 -7.70 9.01 4.04
N THR A 156 -7.42 7.80 3.57
CA THR A 156 -7.49 6.58 4.40
C THR A 156 -6.12 6.09 4.87
N CYS A 157 -5.04 6.51 4.22
CA CYS A 157 -3.69 6.02 4.51
C CYS A 157 -2.90 6.94 5.43
N VAL A 158 -2.15 6.33 6.34
CA VAL A 158 -1.16 6.97 7.21
C VAL A 158 0.05 6.05 7.39
N PHE A 159 1.18 6.61 7.83
CA PHE A 159 2.33 5.81 8.25
C PHE A 159 2.34 5.66 9.77
N LEU A 160 2.38 4.42 10.24
CA LEU A 160 2.36 4.09 11.67
C LEU A 160 3.59 3.29 12.06
N PRO A 161 4.14 3.51 13.27
CA PRO A 161 5.16 2.62 13.81
C PRO A 161 4.63 1.20 13.97
N HIS A 162 5.49 0.22 13.75
CA HIS A 162 5.14 -1.21 13.88
C HIS A 162 4.47 -1.54 15.21
N GLN A 163 4.86 -0.86 16.31
CA GLN A 163 4.23 -1.03 17.62
C GLN A 163 2.73 -0.73 17.59
N ILE A 164 2.30 0.33 16.91
CA ILE A 164 0.87 0.65 16.77
C ILE A 164 0.17 -0.40 15.92
N ASN A 165 0.71 -0.75 14.74
CA ASN A 165 0.12 -1.76 13.86
C ASN A 165 -0.04 -3.11 14.56
N SER A 166 0.98 -3.57 15.28
CA SER A 166 0.91 -4.83 16.04
C SER A 166 -0.09 -4.76 17.19
N THR A 167 -0.23 -3.59 17.83
CA THR A 167 -1.24 -3.39 18.89
C THR A 167 -2.66 -3.49 18.34
N LEU A 168 -2.93 -3.09 17.10
CA LEU A 168 -4.25 -3.13 16.48
C LEU A 168 -4.60 -4.48 15.82
N THR A 169 -3.65 -5.42 15.74
CA THR A 169 -3.86 -6.73 15.10
C THR A 169 -4.88 -7.56 15.88
N LYS A 170 -5.89 -8.12 15.18
CA LYS A 170 -7.01 -8.88 15.77
C LYS A 170 -6.78 -10.39 15.82
N SER A 171 -5.87 -10.94 15.03
CA SER A 171 -5.49 -12.39 15.00
C SER A 171 -6.66 -13.37 14.79
N ASP A 172 -7.61 -13.04 13.94
CA ASP A 172 -8.85 -13.80 13.71
C ASP A 172 -8.64 -15.30 13.41
N LYS A 173 -7.55 -15.64 12.70
CA LYS A 173 -7.26 -17.03 12.31
C LYS A 173 -7.00 -17.98 13.46
N VAL A 174 -6.57 -17.46 14.61
CA VAL A 174 -6.24 -18.26 15.80
C VAL A 174 -7.27 -18.08 16.92
N ARG A 175 -8.34 -17.34 16.64
CA ARG A 175 -9.43 -17.09 17.60
C ARG A 175 -10.26 -18.36 17.78
N GLY A 176 -10.53 -18.72 19.04
CA GLY A 176 -11.49 -19.76 19.40
C GLY A 176 -12.94 -19.26 19.32
N ARG A 177 -13.85 -19.98 20.00
CA ARG A 177 -15.29 -19.67 20.03
C ARG A 177 -15.67 -18.47 20.92
N TYR A 178 -14.73 -17.93 21.70
CA TYR A 178 -14.97 -16.82 22.61
C TYR A 178 -14.53 -15.48 21.99
N PRO A 179 -15.00 -14.34 22.53
CA PRO A 179 -14.55 -13.02 22.10
C PRO A 179 -13.03 -12.86 22.13
N ILE A 180 -12.51 -11.86 21.41
CA ILE A 180 -11.09 -11.53 21.45
C ILE A 180 -10.61 -11.31 22.89
N GLY A 181 -9.42 -11.84 23.22
CA GLY A 181 -8.82 -11.72 24.55
C GLY A 181 -9.42 -12.63 25.61
N VAL A 182 -10.41 -13.50 25.27
CA VAL A 182 -11.09 -14.39 26.22
C VAL A 182 -10.80 -15.85 25.92
N THR A 183 -10.47 -16.61 26.95
CA THR A 183 -10.29 -18.07 26.89
C THR A 183 -10.99 -18.73 28.11
N TYR A 184 -11.46 -19.97 27.94
CA TYR A 184 -12.01 -20.74 29.04
C TYR A 184 -10.90 -21.54 29.75
N ASP A 185 -10.74 -21.31 31.04
CA ASP A 185 -9.81 -22.06 31.86
C ASP A 185 -10.54 -23.25 32.53
N LYS A 186 -10.20 -24.45 32.10
CA LYS A 186 -10.81 -25.69 32.61
C LYS A 186 -10.46 -25.95 34.06
N LYS A 187 -9.34 -25.45 34.57
CA LYS A 187 -8.92 -25.72 35.97
C LYS A 187 -9.74 -24.92 36.96
N SER A 188 -9.98 -23.65 36.68
CA SER A 188 -10.80 -22.79 37.53
C SER A 188 -12.28 -22.81 37.17
N SER A 189 -12.67 -23.43 36.05
CA SER A 189 -14.03 -23.38 35.48
C SER A 189 -14.52 -21.95 35.22
N GLN A 190 -13.61 -21.05 34.84
CA GLN A 190 -13.88 -19.63 34.64
C GLN A 190 -13.38 -19.14 33.26
N PHE A 191 -13.84 -17.96 32.84
CA PHE A 191 -13.37 -17.27 31.66
C PHE A 191 -12.20 -16.34 32.02
N ARG A 192 -11.06 -16.59 31.39
CA ARG A 192 -9.86 -15.80 31.60
C ARG A 192 -9.78 -14.69 30.56
N ALA A 193 -9.70 -13.44 31.00
CA ALA A 193 -9.32 -12.31 30.17
C ALA A 193 -7.79 -12.19 30.13
N GLN A 194 -7.23 -12.06 28.92
CA GLN A 194 -5.78 -11.98 28.71
C GLN A 194 -5.44 -11.01 27.56
N ILE A 195 -4.28 -10.37 27.66
CA ILE A 195 -3.76 -9.45 26.65
C ILE A 195 -2.28 -9.75 26.40
N THR A 196 -1.82 -9.50 25.16
CA THR A 196 -0.39 -9.52 24.84
C THR A 196 0.11 -8.10 24.68
N ILE A 197 1.09 -7.71 25.49
CA ILE A 197 1.75 -6.40 25.48
C ILE A 197 3.24 -6.61 25.24
N CYS A 198 3.80 -6.04 24.19
CA CYS A 198 5.23 -6.17 23.84
C CYS A 198 5.74 -7.61 23.75
N GLY A 199 4.88 -8.57 23.41
CA GLY A 199 5.21 -10.01 23.34
C GLY A 199 4.89 -10.80 24.61
N ASP A 200 4.66 -10.13 25.74
CA ASP A 200 4.31 -10.77 27.01
C ASP A 200 2.82 -11.03 27.12
N HIS A 201 2.46 -12.27 27.50
CA HIS A 201 1.09 -12.67 27.73
C HIS A 201 0.69 -12.39 29.19
N LEU A 202 -0.22 -11.44 29.39
CA LEU A 202 -0.68 -11.01 30.70
C LEU A 202 -2.12 -11.48 30.94
N THR A 203 -2.38 -12.08 32.09
CA THR A 203 -3.72 -12.38 32.56
C THR A 203 -4.30 -11.16 33.27
N ILE A 204 -5.46 -10.69 32.82
CA ILE A 204 -6.18 -9.55 33.41
C ILE A 204 -7.00 -10.02 34.61
N GLY A 205 -7.71 -11.14 34.46
CA GLY A 205 -8.53 -11.72 35.54
C GLY A 205 -9.30 -12.94 35.06
N PHE A 206 -10.06 -13.52 36.01
CA PHE A 206 -10.98 -14.62 35.79
C PHE A 206 -12.42 -14.18 36.12
N TYR A 207 -13.38 -14.58 35.28
CA TYR A 207 -14.76 -14.09 35.28
C TYR A 207 -15.74 -15.26 35.13
N THR A 208 -16.99 -15.02 35.51
CA THR A 208 -18.06 -16.04 35.46
C THR A 208 -18.62 -16.19 34.04
N THR A 209 -18.60 -15.10 33.24
CA THR A 209 -19.11 -15.11 31.86
C THR A 209 -18.06 -14.64 30.88
N PRO A 210 -18.14 -15.07 29.61
CA PRO A 210 -17.22 -14.56 28.57
C PRO A 210 -17.42 -13.08 28.29
N GLU A 211 -18.62 -12.53 28.47
CA GLU A 211 -18.94 -11.12 28.31
C GLU A 211 -18.22 -10.25 29.34
N GLU A 212 -18.24 -10.65 30.64
CA GLU A 212 -17.49 -9.95 31.70
C GLU A 212 -15.98 -9.97 31.41
N ALA A 213 -15.44 -11.13 31.03
CA ALA A 213 -14.04 -11.27 30.65
C ALA A 213 -13.70 -10.35 29.45
N PHE A 214 -14.60 -10.28 28.47
CA PHE A 214 -14.41 -9.38 27.32
C PHE A 214 -14.43 -7.91 27.75
N GLN A 215 -15.31 -7.47 28.63
CA GLN A 215 -15.34 -6.07 29.11
C GLN A 215 -14.02 -5.70 29.81
N ALA A 216 -13.47 -6.58 30.61
CA ALA A 216 -12.17 -6.37 31.25
C ALA A 216 -11.03 -6.30 30.20
N TYR A 217 -11.04 -7.18 29.19
CA TYR A 217 -10.11 -7.12 28.07
C TYR A 217 -10.23 -5.80 27.30
N LYS A 218 -11.46 -5.41 26.92
CA LYS A 218 -11.78 -4.17 26.19
C LYS A 218 -11.19 -2.96 26.91
N ALA A 219 -11.52 -2.80 28.21
CA ALA A 219 -11.03 -1.67 29.00
C ALA A 219 -9.50 -1.62 29.05
N THR A 220 -8.84 -2.75 29.29
CA THR A 220 -7.37 -2.85 29.33
C THR A 220 -6.75 -2.56 27.97
N LYS A 221 -7.32 -3.10 26.88
CA LYS A 221 -6.82 -2.92 25.52
C LYS A 221 -6.92 -1.46 25.06
N GLU A 222 -8.06 -0.82 25.28
CA GLU A 222 -8.29 0.58 24.94
C GLU A 222 -7.37 1.52 25.75
N ALA A 223 -7.17 1.24 27.03
CA ALA A 223 -6.21 2.00 27.85
C ALA A 223 -4.79 1.87 27.30
N TYR A 224 -4.36 0.66 26.92
CA TYR A 224 -3.05 0.42 26.34
C TYR A 224 -2.89 1.09 24.97
N ILE A 225 -3.93 1.07 24.12
CA ILE A 225 -3.90 1.78 22.82
C ILE A 225 -3.67 3.28 23.05
N LYS A 226 -4.36 3.90 24.01
CA LYS A 226 -4.18 5.32 24.35
C LYS A 226 -2.80 5.62 24.92
N GLU A 227 -2.24 4.73 25.73
CA GLU A 227 -0.85 4.85 26.21
C GLU A 227 0.13 4.86 25.05
N VAL A 228 0.02 3.88 24.12
CA VAL A 228 0.86 3.80 22.93
C VAL A 228 0.66 5.03 22.04
N ALA A 229 -0.58 5.51 21.84
CA ALA A 229 -0.87 6.72 21.10
C ALA A 229 -0.14 7.93 21.69
N ASN A 230 -0.22 8.14 23.00
CA ASN A 230 0.46 9.22 23.70
C ASN A 230 1.99 9.16 23.57
N LYS A 231 2.57 7.97 23.62
CA LYS A 231 4.02 7.75 23.38
C LYS A 231 4.47 8.21 22.01
N TRP A 232 3.62 8.05 20.98
CA TRP A 232 3.95 8.36 19.59
C TRP A 232 3.35 9.67 19.09
N LYS A 233 2.62 10.42 19.92
CA LYS A 233 1.83 11.62 19.57
C LYS A 233 2.53 12.58 18.61
N ASP A 234 3.76 12.96 18.90
CA ASP A 234 4.51 13.95 18.13
C ASP A 234 5.23 13.35 16.90
N GLN A 235 5.04 12.06 16.64
CA GLN A 235 5.75 11.34 15.60
C GLN A 235 4.85 10.71 14.54
N ILE A 236 3.53 10.71 14.75
CA ILE A 236 2.50 10.18 13.85
C ILE A 236 1.61 11.30 13.32
N ASP A 237 0.83 10.98 12.27
CA ASP A 237 -0.19 11.89 11.75
C ASP A 237 -1.22 12.24 12.84
N PRO A 238 -1.60 13.52 13.02
CA PRO A 238 -2.62 13.91 13.99
C PRO A 238 -3.94 13.15 13.84
N ARG A 239 -4.37 12.84 12.61
CA ARG A 239 -5.56 12.02 12.34
C ARG A 239 -5.42 10.61 12.95
N ALA A 240 -4.23 10.02 12.85
CA ALA A 240 -3.96 8.72 13.46
C ALA A 240 -4.00 8.79 14.98
N TYR A 241 -3.45 9.85 15.59
CA TYR A 241 -3.53 10.06 17.03
C TYR A 241 -4.99 10.16 17.50
N GLU A 242 -5.82 10.97 16.85
CA GLU A 242 -7.24 11.12 17.18
C GLU A 242 -8.01 9.80 17.03
N ALA A 243 -7.75 9.05 15.94
CA ALA A 243 -8.35 7.75 15.73
C ALA A 243 -7.97 6.74 16.82
N LEU A 244 -6.71 6.74 17.28
CA LEU A 244 -6.26 5.88 18.39
C LEU A 244 -6.88 6.28 19.72
N MET A 245 -7.00 7.58 20.01
CA MET A 245 -7.61 8.08 21.25
C MET A 245 -9.11 7.76 21.36
N SER A 246 -9.79 7.66 20.21
CA SER A 246 -11.22 7.29 20.11
C SER A 246 -11.46 5.81 19.76
N TYR A 247 -10.39 5.00 19.66
CA TYR A 247 -10.48 3.60 19.23
C TYR A 247 -11.34 2.77 20.20
N GLN A 248 -12.26 2.00 19.64
CA GLN A 248 -13.10 1.08 20.41
C GLN A 248 -12.91 -0.36 19.95
N VAL A 249 -12.73 -1.24 20.92
CA VAL A 249 -12.68 -2.69 20.71
C VAL A 249 -14.10 -3.23 20.72
N GLU A 250 -14.48 -3.94 19.67
CA GLU A 250 -15.78 -4.55 19.53
C GLU A 250 -15.73 -6.04 19.89
N ILE A 251 -16.84 -6.59 20.41
CA ILE A 251 -16.93 -8.01 20.73
C ILE A 251 -16.79 -8.91 19.49
N THR A 252 -17.08 -8.36 18.35
CA THR A 252 -16.97 -9.01 17.03
C THR A 252 -15.61 -8.81 16.36
N ASP A 253 -14.70 -8.05 16.98
CA ASP A 253 -13.36 -7.79 16.45
C ASP A 253 -12.52 -9.05 16.34
#